data_87c9ddb96532d86437fae8a9730a0232
#
_entry.id   87c9ddb96532d86437fae8a9730a0232
#
_cell.length_a   1.000
_cell.length_b   1.000
_cell.length_c   1.000
_cell.angle_alpha   90.00
_cell.angle_beta   90.00
_cell.angle_gamma   90.00
#
_symmetry.space_group_name_H-M   'P 1'
#
loop_
_entity.id
_entity.type
_entity.pdbx_description
1 polymer ?
#
loop_
_entity_poly.entity_id
_entity_poly.type
_entity_poly.pdbx_seq_one_letter_code
_entity_poly.pdbx_strand_id
1 'polypeptide(L)'
;MKLYVGNIAYNMTEPELTDLFAASGTVVSAKIVTEYFSGRSKGFAFVEMASRPEGHKAMEELNGKEIMHNALVVNEARPQKKRKGSRRR
;
A
#
# COMPACT_ATOMS: atom_id res chain seq x y z
N MET A 1 -0.76 -10.67 -2.92
CA MET A 1 0.13 -9.65 -3.51
C MET A 1 0.19 -8.44 -2.59
N LYS A 2 1.37 -8.03 -2.24
CA LYS A 2 1.56 -6.90 -1.34
C LYS A 2 1.82 -5.64 -2.12
N LEU A 3 1.16 -4.56 -1.75
CA LEU A 3 1.26 -3.28 -2.44
C LEU A 3 1.86 -2.22 -1.53
N TYR A 4 2.68 -1.37 -2.11
CA TYR A 4 3.16 -0.17 -1.45
C TYR A 4 2.24 0.98 -1.83
N VAL A 5 1.76 1.71 -0.85
CA VAL A 5 0.87 2.85 -1.06
C VAL A 5 1.54 4.08 -0.47
N GLY A 6 1.88 5.03 -1.31
CA GLY A 6 2.56 6.24 -0.87
C GLY A 6 1.69 7.47 -1.04
N ASN A 7 2.18 8.56 -0.49
CA ASN A 7 1.54 9.88 -0.57
C ASN A 7 0.11 9.89 -0.02
N ILE A 8 -0.13 9.12 1.05
CA ILE A 8 -1.44 9.14 1.68
C ILE A 8 -1.52 10.30 2.66
N ALA A 9 -2.73 10.83 2.84
CA ALA A 9 -2.96 11.87 3.83
C ALA A 9 -2.69 11.31 5.21
N TYR A 10 -2.07 12.10 6.08
CA TYR A 10 -1.74 11.53 7.35
C TYR A 10 -2.91 11.38 8.30
N ASN A 11 -4.05 11.89 7.98
CA ASN A 11 -5.23 11.60 8.79
C ASN A 11 -6.00 10.40 8.26
N MET A 12 -5.49 9.71 7.22
CA MET A 12 -6.14 8.50 6.75
C MET A 12 -5.92 7.37 7.75
N THR A 13 -6.98 6.62 8.03
CA THR A 13 -6.92 5.51 8.98
C THR A 13 -6.81 4.18 8.22
N GLU A 14 -6.42 3.12 8.94
CA GLU A 14 -6.33 1.79 8.33
C GLU A 14 -7.69 1.31 7.82
N PRO A 15 -8.80 1.47 8.57
CA PRO A 15 -10.10 1.10 8.01
C PRO A 15 -10.45 1.85 6.73
N GLU A 16 -10.12 3.13 6.65
CA GLU A 16 -10.37 3.89 5.43
C GLU A 16 -9.54 3.38 4.27
N LEU A 17 -8.29 3.05 4.52
CA LEU A 17 -7.41 2.50 3.51
C LEU A 17 -7.92 1.14 3.04
N THR A 18 -8.34 0.30 3.99
CA THR A 18 -8.90 -1.01 3.67
C THR A 18 -10.13 -0.87 2.79
N ASP A 19 -11.03 0.03 3.15
CA ASP A 19 -12.25 0.24 2.37
C ASP A 19 -11.93 0.70 0.95
N LEU A 20 -10.94 1.57 0.82
CA LEU A 20 -10.54 2.08 -0.48
C LEU A 20 -10.07 0.95 -1.39
N PHE A 21 -9.24 0.05 -0.86
CA PHE A 21 -8.71 -1.05 -1.65
C PHE A 21 -9.72 -2.18 -1.80
N ALA A 22 -10.67 -2.31 -0.88
CA ALA A 22 -11.69 -3.34 -0.96
C ALA A 22 -12.59 -3.17 -2.18
N ALA A 23 -12.67 -1.96 -2.70
CA ALA A 23 -13.45 -1.71 -3.92
C ALA A 23 -12.80 -2.37 -5.14
N SER A 24 -11.51 -2.66 -5.09
CA SER A 24 -10.80 -3.27 -6.22
C SER A 24 -10.59 -4.77 -6.04
N GLY A 25 -10.76 -5.29 -4.84
CA GLY A 25 -10.57 -6.71 -4.59
C GLY A 25 -10.54 -7.00 -3.11
N THR A 26 -10.23 -8.24 -2.76
CA THR A 26 -10.21 -8.66 -1.36
C THR A 26 -8.91 -8.22 -0.69
N VAL A 27 -9.04 -7.49 0.39
CA VAL A 27 -7.90 -7.03 1.17
C VAL A 27 -7.64 -8.02 2.30
N VAL A 28 -6.43 -8.57 2.32
CA VAL A 28 -6.02 -9.48 3.39
C VAL A 28 -5.59 -8.69 4.61
N SER A 29 -4.81 -7.64 4.39
CA SER A 29 -4.37 -6.79 5.49
C SER A 29 -4.00 -5.41 4.95
N ALA A 30 -4.05 -4.42 5.82
CA ALA A 30 -3.63 -3.07 5.49
C ALA A 30 -2.95 -2.49 6.72
N LYS A 31 -1.78 -1.91 6.52
CA LYS A 31 -1.03 -1.36 7.63
C LYS A 31 -0.40 -0.04 7.23
N ILE A 32 -0.74 1.02 7.96
CA ILE A 32 -0.16 2.33 7.75
C ILE A 32 1.10 2.44 8.61
N VAL A 33 2.19 2.87 7.99
CA VAL A 33 3.45 3.06 8.71
C VAL A 33 3.40 4.41 9.39
N THR A 34 3.64 4.42 10.70
CA THR A 34 3.59 5.65 11.47
C THR A 34 4.98 6.01 11.96
N GLU A 35 5.15 7.27 12.26
CA GLU A 35 6.39 7.76 12.80
C GLU A 35 6.53 7.35 14.25
N TYR A 36 7.69 6.87 14.61
CA TYR A 36 7.89 6.32 15.93
C TYR A 36 7.63 7.34 17.04
N PHE A 37 8.17 8.54 16.89
CA PHE A 37 8.09 9.53 17.95
C PHE A 37 6.76 10.24 18.02
N SER A 38 6.19 10.56 16.90
CA SER A 38 4.99 11.39 16.89
C SER A 38 3.71 10.59 16.75
N GLY A 39 3.81 9.32 16.32
CA GLY A 39 2.63 8.51 16.06
C GLY A 39 1.89 8.90 14.80
N ARG A 40 2.40 9.85 14.04
CA ARG A 40 1.76 10.26 12.80
C ARG A 40 2.16 9.33 11.68
N SER A 41 1.27 9.22 10.68
CA SER A 41 1.57 8.45 9.49
C SER A 41 2.78 9.05 8.79
N LYS A 42 3.63 8.19 8.25
CA LYS A 42 4.76 8.66 7.46
C LYS A 42 4.37 8.91 6.01
N GLY A 43 3.11 8.82 5.69
CA GLY A 43 2.65 9.08 4.33
C GLY A 43 2.67 7.86 3.44
N PHE A 44 2.89 6.67 4.00
CA PHE A 44 2.83 5.47 3.19
C PHE A 44 2.31 4.29 4.02
N ALA A 45 1.91 3.26 3.31
CA ALA A 45 1.31 2.09 3.93
C ALA A 45 1.58 0.87 3.07
N PHE A 46 1.28 -0.31 3.60
CA PHE A 46 1.32 -1.55 2.84
C PHE A 46 -0.04 -2.19 2.89
N VAL A 47 -0.51 -2.67 1.75
CA VAL A 47 -1.79 -3.35 1.65
C VAL A 47 -1.55 -4.68 0.98
N GLU A 48 -2.03 -5.75 1.59
CA GLU A 48 -1.91 -7.07 0.98
C GLU A 48 -3.24 -7.48 0.39
N MET A 49 -3.25 -7.78 -0.91
CA MET A 49 -4.44 -8.25 -1.60
C MET A 49 -4.40 -9.77 -1.69
N ALA A 50 -5.58 -10.38 -1.80
CA ALA A 50 -5.69 -11.83 -1.76
C ALA A 50 -5.07 -12.52 -2.96
N SER A 51 -5.05 -11.87 -4.11
CA SER A 51 -4.52 -12.48 -5.33
C SER A 51 -3.81 -11.44 -6.16
N ARG A 52 -2.99 -11.91 -7.12
CA ARG A 52 -2.28 -11.00 -7.99
C ARG A 52 -3.20 -10.22 -8.92
N PRO A 53 -4.24 -10.84 -9.52
CA PRO A 53 -5.16 -10.04 -10.34
C PRO A 53 -5.82 -8.92 -9.57
N GLU A 54 -6.21 -9.18 -8.32
CA GLU A 54 -6.82 -8.15 -7.50
C GLU A 54 -5.82 -7.05 -7.17
N GLY A 55 -4.57 -7.43 -6.90
CA GLY A 55 -3.52 -6.45 -6.63
C GLY A 55 -3.25 -5.57 -7.84
N HIS A 56 -3.17 -6.17 -9.02
CA HIS A 56 -2.95 -5.40 -10.24
C HIS A 56 -4.11 -4.47 -10.51
N LYS A 57 -5.33 -4.93 -10.28
CA LYS A 57 -6.50 -4.08 -10.48
C LYS A 57 -6.45 -2.88 -9.54
N ALA A 58 -6.08 -3.12 -8.28
CA ALA A 58 -5.99 -2.03 -7.31
C ALA A 58 -4.92 -1.03 -7.73
N MET A 59 -3.78 -1.51 -8.23
CA MET A 59 -2.74 -0.60 -8.70
C MET A 59 -3.24 0.26 -9.84
N GLU A 60 -3.91 -0.35 -10.81
CA GLU A 60 -4.38 0.39 -11.95
C GLU A 60 -5.44 1.40 -11.59
N GLU A 61 -6.32 1.04 -10.68
CA GLU A 61 -7.44 1.91 -10.35
C GLU A 61 -7.06 3.02 -9.38
N LEU A 62 -6.11 2.76 -8.51
CA LEU A 62 -5.81 3.69 -7.42
C LEU A 62 -4.54 4.50 -7.61
N ASN A 63 -3.62 4.02 -8.44
CA ASN A 63 -2.38 4.77 -8.64
C ASN A 63 -2.70 6.09 -9.34
N GLY A 64 -2.31 7.18 -8.72
CA GLY A 64 -2.57 8.51 -9.24
C GLY A 64 -3.94 9.06 -8.90
N LYS A 65 -4.78 8.28 -8.21
CA LYS A 65 -6.10 8.76 -7.84
C LYS A 65 -6.00 9.71 -6.65
N GLU A 66 -6.69 10.81 -6.73
CA GLU A 66 -6.63 11.79 -5.66
C GLU A 66 -7.57 11.38 -4.52
N ILE A 67 -7.01 11.16 -3.34
CA ILE A 67 -7.77 10.80 -2.15
C ILE A 67 -7.36 11.77 -1.05
N MET A 68 -8.33 12.46 -0.48
CA MET A 68 -8.07 13.46 0.58
C MET A 68 -7.03 14.48 0.13
N HIS A 69 -7.16 14.91 -1.12
CA HIS A 69 -6.30 15.93 -1.73
C HIS A 69 -4.88 15.45 -2.06
N ASN A 70 -4.62 14.16 -1.91
CA ASN A 70 -3.29 13.61 -2.25
C ASN A 70 -3.44 12.58 -3.36
N ALA A 71 -2.60 12.68 -4.37
CA ALA A 71 -2.59 11.68 -5.45
C ALA A 71 -1.81 10.47 -4.96
N LEU A 72 -2.48 9.33 -4.83
CA LEU A 72 -1.86 8.13 -4.29
C LEU A 72 -0.82 7.55 -5.25
N VAL A 73 0.22 6.99 -4.67
CA VAL A 73 1.22 6.22 -5.42
C VAL A 73 1.04 4.77 -5.00
N VAL A 74 0.67 3.90 -5.94
CA VAL A 74 0.43 2.50 -5.62
C VAL A 74 1.31 1.64 -6.51
N ASN A 75 2.22 0.88 -5.91
CA ASN A 75 3.14 0.02 -6.61
C ASN A 75 3.21 -1.32 -5.93
N GLU A 76 3.71 -2.32 -6.63
CA GLU A 76 3.92 -3.62 -6.02
C GLU A 76 5.09 -3.54 -5.05
N ALA A 77 4.86 -3.98 -3.81
CA ALA A 77 5.91 -4.04 -2.81
C ALA A 77 6.62 -5.38 -2.94
N ARG A 78 7.92 -5.34 -3.15
CA ARG A 78 8.68 -6.56 -3.32
C ARG A 78 9.24 -7.03 -2.00
N PRO A 79 9.35 -8.36 -1.81
CA PRO A 79 9.98 -8.86 -0.60
C PRO A 79 11.43 -8.43 -0.53
N GLN A 80 11.86 -8.05 0.64
CA GLN A 80 13.23 -7.61 0.80
C GLN A 80 14.22 -8.72 0.71
N LYS A 81 13.86 -9.91 1.08
CA LYS A 81 14.77 -11.00 1.10
C LYS A 81 15.23 -11.44 -0.21
N LYS A 82 14.76 -10.98 -1.18
CA LYS A 82 15.26 -11.44 -2.37
C LYS A 82 16.52 -11.00 -2.61
N ARG A 83 17.12 -10.78 -2.22
CA ARG A 83 18.28 -10.51 -2.45
C ARG A 83 19.22 -11.16 -2.24
N LYS A 84 19.34 -11.79 -2.25
CA LYS A 84 20.09 -12.41 -2.02
C LYS A 84 20.60 -12.88 -2.63
N GLY A 85 20.89 -12.91 -3.01
CA GLY A 85 21.37 -13.22 -3.34
C GLY A 85 21.80 -13.44 -4.07
N SER A 86 21.76 -12.91 -4.20
CA SER A 86 22.21 -12.98 -4.57
C SER A 86 22.84 -13.20 -5.17
N ARG A 87 23.03 -13.25 -5.23
CA ARG A 87 23.69 -13.35 -5.47
C ARG A 87 24.37 -13.67 -5.91
N ARG A 88 24.59 -13.78 -5.98
CA ARG A 88 25.30 -13.95 -6.08
C ARG A 88 25.81 -14.05 -6.44
N ARG A 89 26.07 -14.21 -6.60
CA ARG A 89 26.59 -14.10 -6.61
C ARG A 89 26.89 -14.02 -6.89
#